data_8bdba2c8c6e56514f780fafe6bd2c8d2
#
_entry.id   8bdba2c8c6e56514f780fafe6bd2c8d2
#
_cell.length_a   1.000
_cell.length_b   1.000
_cell.length_c   1.000
_cell.angle_alpha   90.00
_cell.angle_beta   90.00
_cell.angle_gamma   90.00
#
_symmetry.space_group_name_H-M   'P 1'
#
loop_
_entity.id
_entity.type
_entity.pdbx_description
1 polymer ?
#
loop_
_entity_poly.entity_id
_entity_poly.type
_entity_poly.pdbx_seq_one_letter_code
_entity_poly.pdbx_strand_id
1 'polypeptide(L)'
;CIRDSLKNHLYEYFNDRGYKHKLRQEIDEECLDYLDKLNEIAYQDDYITSYVQGIFSKLNATTIDSNRGESLNIRIIQSSEPDAFMLPNGSMVISTGLLCTLDSEDELAAVIACELGHFVLDHQVNNIYRAERRAKRAAFWADVFATTASAALDVAYWDDNEDAYAVSLVADIGAIASLLSIPATDRLGMKYKTSQEISSDRLARQLLAFKGYNPDGIASALGKIIGYYNLHQRNKDIPRYGSIGNLQKRIEKAGESHSLSARPYLRTTSDVVSFNASMNYANKRYKETARLIRKNIDNRLATDNDYIILVKAEMALSNTEEVNNRCLAMLDKAQEMAGTSPNLDIYKQKILLLMRMNKQAQAADILKEYITLLSAYEGQGIEGTEKEWTNKEIGWANQMLDRISRI
;
A
#
# COMPACT_ATOMS: atom_id res chain seq x y z
N CYS A 1 -36.05 1.25 -4.48
CA CYS A 1 -35.11 0.56 -5.37
C CYS A 1 -33.78 1.34 -5.42
N ILE A 2 -32.61 0.67 -5.52
CA ILE A 2 -31.29 1.34 -5.62
C ILE A 2 -31.28 2.38 -6.74
N ARG A 3 -31.86 2.01 -7.89
CA ARG A 3 -31.97 2.89 -9.07
C ARG A 3 -32.77 4.15 -8.78
N ASP A 4 -33.82 4.08 -7.99
CA ASP A 4 -34.66 5.22 -7.64
C ASP A 4 -34.00 6.08 -6.57
N SER A 5 -33.29 5.49 -5.63
CA SER A 5 -32.49 6.20 -4.62
C SER A 5 -31.34 6.97 -5.28
N LEU A 6 -30.62 6.33 -6.20
CA LEU A 6 -29.56 6.96 -7.01
C LEU A 6 -30.12 8.07 -7.88
N LYS A 7 -31.27 7.84 -8.54
CA LYS A 7 -31.92 8.80 -9.43
C LYS A 7 -32.46 10.04 -8.69
N ASN A 8 -33.04 9.85 -7.53
CA ASN A 8 -33.53 10.96 -6.68
C ASN A 8 -32.36 11.78 -6.14
N HIS A 9 -31.27 11.13 -5.76
CA HIS A 9 -30.08 11.81 -5.24
C HIS A 9 -29.36 12.62 -6.33
N LEU A 10 -29.27 12.08 -7.55
CA LEU A 10 -28.75 12.78 -8.71
C LEU A 10 -29.65 13.97 -9.12
N TYR A 11 -30.96 13.83 -8.98
CA TYR A 11 -31.92 14.90 -9.28
C TYR A 11 -31.79 16.07 -8.28
N GLU A 12 -31.63 15.80 -7.00
CA GLU A 12 -31.34 16.81 -5.97
C GLU A 12 -29.96 17.48 -6.22
N TYR A 13 -28.99 16.72 -6.68
CA TYR A 13 -27.66 17.22 -7.02
C TYR A 13 -27.68 18.28 -8.12
N PHE A 14 -28.47 18.08 -9.15
CA PHE A 14 -28.53 19.02 -10.32
C PHE A 14 -29.49 20.17 -10.12
N ASN A 15 -30.44 20.08 -9.20
CA ASN A 15 -31.46 21.13 -9.00
C ASN A 15 -31.06 22.25 -8.03
N ASP A 16 -29.94 22.15 -7.37
CA ASP A 16 -29.48 23.15 -6.41
C ASP A 16 -28.75 24.30 -7.11
N ARG A 17 -29.41 25.44 -7.13
CA ARG A 17 -29.11 26.60 -8.01
C ARG A 17 -27.81 27.32 -7.68
N GLY A 18 -26.96 27.51 -8.71
CA GLY A 18 -25.93 28.57 -8.81
C GLY A 18 -24.73 28.46 -7.86
N TYR A 19 -24.95 28.46 -6.55
CA TYR A 19 -23.89 28.49 -5.55
C TYR A 19 -23.16 27.15 -5.42
N LYS A 20 -23.88 26.05 -5.39
CA LYS A 20 -23.28 24.72 -5.34
C LYS A 20 -22.54 24.36 -6.61
N HIS A 21 -22.95 24.92 -7.75
CA HIS A 21 -22.23 24.71 -9.00
C HIS A 21 -20.85 25.37 -8.97
N LYS A 22 -20.75 26.60 -8.52
CA LYS A 22 -19.48 27.32 -8.37
C LYS A 22 -18.57 26.62 -7.35
N LEU A 23 -19.12 26.23 -6.21
CA LEU A 23 -18.39 25.49 -5.18
C LEU A 23 -17.85 24.16 -5.71
N ARG A 24 -18.59 23.46 -6.55
CA ARG A 24 -18.11 22.22 -7.17
C ARG A 24 -16.96 22.43 -8.13
N GLN A 25 -17.00 23.48 -8.96
CA GLN A 25 -15.88 23.82 -9.84
C GLN A 25 -14.61 24.11 -9.03
N GLU A 26 -14.71 24.86 -7.94
CA GLU A 26 -13.59 25.14 -7.04
C GLU A 26 -13.06 23.85 -6.38
N ILE A 27 -13.96 22.96 -5.96
CA ILE A 27 -13.60 21.66 -5.39
C ILE A 27 -12.94 20.75 -6.44
N ASP A 28 -13.42 20.77 -7.69
CA ASP A 28 -12.87 19.96 -8.77
C ASP A 28 -11.42 20.38 -9.09
N GLU A 29 -11.14 21.69 -9.13
CA GLU A 29 -9.77 22.21 -9.27
C GLU A 29 -8.86 21.75 -8.12
N GLU A 30 -9.32 21.87 -6.86
CA GLU A 30 -8.58 21.37 -5.70
C GLU A 30 -8.35 19.86 -5.76
N CYS A 31 -9.30 19.09 -6.25
CA CYS A 31 -9.15 17.64 -6.44
C CYS A 31 -8.09 17.30 -7.48
N LEU A 32 -8.04 18.05 -8.59
CA LEU A 32 -7.04 17.87 -9.64
C LEU A 32 -5.62 18.15 -9.11
N ASP A 33 -5.43 19.27 -8.41
CA ASP A 33 -4.15 19.60 -7.79
C ASP A 33 -3.70 18.53 -6.79
N TYR A 34 -4.65 17.99 -6.02
CA TYR A 34 -4.35 16.90 -5.09
C TYR A 34 -3.98 15.60 -5.81
N LEU A 35 -4.69 15.26 -6.89
CA LEU A 35 -4.38 14.09 -7.71
C LEU A 35 -3.00 14.20 -8.38
N ASP A 36 -2.61 15.39 -8.81
CA ASP A 36 -1.29 15.61 -9.39
C ASP A 36 -0.17 15.33 -8.37
N LYS A 37 -0.38 15.72 -7.10
CA LYS A 37 0.54 15.36 -6.03
C LYS A 37 0.54 13.87 -5.70
N LEU A 38 -0.62 13.21 -5.75
CA LEU A 38 -0.70 11.76 -5.58
C LEU A 38 0.00 10.99 -6.70
N ASN A 39 0.20 11.58 -7.88
CA ASN A 39 0.98 10.96 -8.95
C ASN A 39 2.44 10.74 -8.58
N GLU A 40 3.01 11.58 -7.68
CA GLU A 40 4.39 11.44 -7.20
C GLU A 40 4.59 10.11 -6.42
N ILE A 41 3.52 9.60 -5.82
CA ILE A 41 3.50 8.36 -5.03
C ILE A 41 2.64 7.28 -5.66
N ALA A 42 2.34 7.38 -6.96
CA ALA A 42 1.54 6.38 -7.65
C ALA A 42 2.28 5.03 -7.71
N TYR A 43 1.56 3.95 -7.42
CA TYR A 43 2.03 2.60 -7.66
C TYR A 43 1.75 2.24 -9.12
N GLN A 44 2.82 2.09 -9.90
CA GLN A 44 2.75 1.85 -11.34
C GLN A 44 2.80 0.35 -11.63
N ASP A 45 1.63 -0.24 -11.77
CA ASP A 45 1.44 -1.62 -12.17
C ASP A 45 0.13 -1.71 -12.95
N ASP A 46 0.23 -1.91 -14.26
CA ASP A 46 -0.93 -1.93 -15.15
C ASP A 46 -1.86 -3.12 -14.88
N TYR A 47 -1.31 -4.25 -14.43
CA TYR A 47 -2.10 -5.45 -14.15
C TYR A 47 -3.00 -5.24 -12.94
N ILE A 48 -2.43 -4.79 -11.81
CA ILE A 48 -3.23 -4.55 -10.59
C ILE A 48 -4.16 -3.36 -10.76
N THR A 49 -3.73 -2.31 -11.48
CA THR A 49 -4.57 -1.15 -11.78
C THR A 49 -5.77 -1.56 -12.62
N SER A 50 -5.58 -2.36 -13.67
CA SER A 50 -6.67 -2.87 -14.51
C SER A 50 -7.62 -3.79 -13.74
N TYR A 51 -7.10 -4.62 -12.84
CA TYR A 51 -7.90 -5.48 -11.98
C TYR A 51 -8.82 -4.67 -11.06
N VAL A 52 -8.26 -3.69 -10.35
CA VAL A 52 -9.02 -2.83 -9.44
C VAL A 52 -10.02 -1.96 -10.20
N GLN A 53 -9.62 -1.41 -11.36
CA GLN A 53 -10.51 -0.66 -12.25
C GLN A 53 -11.67 -1.51 -12.75
N GLY A 54 -11.45 -2.79 -13.02
CA GLY A 54 -12.50 -3.73 -13.40
C GLY A 54 -13.58 -3.90 -12.35
N ILE A 55 -13.18 -4.06 -11.06
CA ILE A 55 -14.10 -4.13 -9.92
C ILE A 55 -14.88 -2.82 -9.77
N PHE A 56 -14.18 -1.69 -9.83
CA PHE A 56 -14.78 -0.36 -9.73
C PHE A 56 -15.81 -0.14 -10.85
N SER A 57 -15.45 -0.41 -12.09
CA SER A 57 -16.35 -0.25 -13.25
C SER A 57 -17.57 -1.16 -13.16
N LYS A 58 -17.43 -2.38 -12.61
CA LYS A 58 -18.54 -3.28 -12.37
C LYS A 58 -19.51 -2.73 -11.31
N LEU A 59 -18.97 -2.12 -10.24
CA LEU A 59 -19.78 -1.52 -9.16
C LEU A 59 -20.41 -0.20 -9.58
N ASN A 60 -19.69 0.60 -10.38
CA ASN A 60 -20.19 1.89 -10.83
C ASN A 60 -21.42 1.73 -11.70
N ALA A 61 -22.48 2.48 -11.39
CA ALA A 61 -23.66 2.50 -12.23
C ALA A 61 -23.43 3.53 -13.36
N THR A 62 -23.57 3.09 -14.61
CA THR A 62 -23.45 3.93 -15.81
C THR A 62 -24.24 5.25 -15.73
N THR A 63 -25.30 5.30 -14.92
CA THR A 63 -26.08 6.50 -14.61
C THR A 63 -25.31 7.55 -13.81
N ILE A 64 -24.27 7.20 -13.08
CA ILE A 64 -23.44 8.17 -12.34
C ILE A 64 -22.52 8.90 -13.32
N ASP A 65 -21.85 8.17 -14.22
CA ASP A 65 -20.94 8.74 -15.22
C ASP A 65 -21.65 9.68 -16.20
N SER A 66 -22.80 9.24 -16.73
CA SER A 66 -23.53 10.00 -17.77
C SER A 66 -24.09 11.33 -17.29
N ASN A 67 -24.34 11.47 -16.01
CA ASN A 67 -24.94 12.68 -15.44
C ASN A 67 -23.92 13.69 -14.88
N ARG A 68 -22.67 13.27 -14.65
CA ARG A 68 -21.60 14.15 -14.14
C ARG A 68 -20.59 14.56 -15.19
N GLY A 69 -20.62 13.94 -16.38
CA GLY A 69 -19.69 14.22 -17.49
C GLY A 69 -18.24 13.84 -17.20
N GLU A 70 -17.99 13.10 -16.13
CA GLU A 70 -16.67 12.75 -15.65
C GLU A 70 -16.38 11.27 -15.85
N SER A 71 -15.15 10.98 -16.25
CA SER A 71 -14.62 9.63 -16.24
C SER A 71 -14.15 9.30 -14.82
N LEU A 72 -14.86 8.38 -14.15
CA LEU A 72 -14.47 7.91 -12.84
C LEU A 72 -13.24 7.00 -12.95
N ASN A 73 -12.12 7.45 -12.40
CA ASN A 73 -10.84 6.78 -12.47
C ASN A 73 -10.35 6.32 -11.09
N ILE A 74 -9.59 5.23 -11.08
CA ILE A 74 -8.88 4.75 -9.89
C ILE A 74 -7.40 5.10 -9.97
N ARG A 75 -6.82 5.47 -8.84
CA ARG A 75 -5.37 5.56 -8.61
C ARG A 75 -4.96 4.65 -7.47
N ILE A 76 -3.91 3.89 -7.68
CA ILE A 76 -3.27 3.12 -6.62
C ILE A 76 -2.04 3.89 -6.16
N ILE A 77 -1.89 4.08 -4.85
CA ILE A 77 -0.78 4.82 -4.25
C ILE A 77 0.05 3.93 -3.34
N GLN A 78 1.35 4.23 -3.28
CA GLN A 78 2.31 3.57 -2.42
C GLN A 78 2.09 4.01 -0.97
N SER A 79 1.46 3.20 -0.16
CA SER A 79 1.28 3.45 1.26
C SER A 79 1.13 2.14 2.03
N SER A 80 1.80 2.02 3.17
CA SER A 80 1.65 0.86 4.06
C SER A 80 0.33 0.84 4.82
N GLU A 81 -0.33 1.99 4.97
CA GLU A 81 -1.59 2.08 5.70
C GLU A 81 -2.76 1.60 4.83
N PRO A 82 -3.71 0.82 5.40
CA PRO A 82 -4.88 0.38 4.67
C PRO A 82 -5.88 1.52 4.52
N ASP A 83 -5.85 2.19 3.38
CA ASP A 83 -6.76 3.29 3.09
C ASP A 83 -7.32 3.23 1.68
N ALA A 84 -8.56 3.71 1.54
CA ALA A 84 -9.20 3.97 0.27
C ALA A 84 -10.18 5.12 0.44
N PHE A 85 -10.28 6.00 -0.54
CA PHE A 85 -11.19 7.12 -0.52
C PHE A 85 -11.57 7.56 -1.91
N MET A 86 -12.73 8.16 -2.01
CA MET A 86 -13.21 8.80 -3.21
C MET A 86 -13.14 10.31 -3.04
N LEU A 87 -12.62 11.00 -4.05
CA LEU A 87 -12.60 12.46 -4.07
C LEU A 87 -13.97 13.01 -4.52
N PRO A 88 -14.29 14.26 -4.16
CA PRO A 88 -15.55 14.89 -4.59
C PRO A 88 -15.77 14.94 -6.09
N ASN A 89 -14.70 14.93 -6.90
CA ASN A 89 -14.76 14.86 -8.36
C ASN A 89 -14.99 13.43 -8.91
N GLY A 90 -15.12 12.44 -8.05
CA GLY A 90 -15.37 11.05 -8.47
C GLY A 90 -14.11 10.20 -8.68
N SER A 91 -12.92 10.77 -8.56
CA SER A 91 -11.67 9.98 -8.60
C SER A 91 -11.53 9.17 -7.32
N MET A 92 -11.17 7.90 -7.46
CA MET A 92 -10.94 7.00 -6.33
C MET A 92 -9.46 6.71 -6.13
N VAL A 93 -9.02 6.73 -4.88
CA VAL A 93 -7.67 6.42 -4.47
C VAL A 93 -7.68 5.19 -3.58
N ILE A 94 -6.77 4.25 -3.83
CA ILE A 94 -6.61 3.01 -3.06
C ILE A 94 -5.13 2.86 -2.72
N SER A 95 -4.81 2.58 -1.46
CA SER A 95 -3.43 2.32 -1.04
C SER A 95 -3.02 0.88 -1.32
N THR A 96 -1.73 0.66 -1.62
CA THR A 96 -1.13 -0.68 -1.66
C THR A 96 -1.29 -1.39 -0.31
N GLY A 97 -1.26 -0.65 0.81
CA GLY A 97 -1.51 -1.18 2.15
C GLY A 97 -2.90 -1.79 2.33
N LEU A 98 -3.94 -1.18 1.72
CA LEU A 98 -5.27 -1.78 1.73
C LEU A 98 -5.29 -3.09 0.95
N LEU A 99 -4.72 -3.11 -0.26
CA LEU A 99 -4.65 -4.32 -1.08
C LEU A 99 -3.94 -5.47 -0.33
N CYS A 100 -2.90 -5.16 0.44
CA CYS A 100 -2.19 -6.13 1.27
C CYS A 100 -2.98 -6.60 2.50
N THR A 101 -3.86 -5.74 3.03
CA THR A 101 -4.63 -6.01 4.26
C THR A 101 -5.83 -6.92 3.99
N LEU A 102 -6.44 -6.79 2.82
CA LEU A 102 -7.58 -7.60 2.40
C LEU A 102 -7.14 -8.99 1.90
N ASP A 103 -8.06 -9.97 1.90
CA ASP A 103 -7.80 -11.34 1.45
C ASP A 103 -8.74 -11.79 0.34
N SER A 104 -9.76 -11.01 -0.02
CA SER A 104 -10.72 -11.39 -1.05
C SER A 104 -11.18 -10.23 -1.92
N GLU A 105 -11.63 -10.55 -3.13
CA GLU A 105 -12.23 -9.58 -4.05
C GLU A 105 -13.52 -8.98 -3.48
N ASP A 106 -14.31 -9.76 -2.74
CA ASP A 106 -15.52 -9.27 -2.08
C ASP A 106 -15.21 -8.19 -1.04
N GLU A 107 -14.10 -8.31 -0.30
CA GLU A 107 -13.64 -7.30 0.64
C GLU A 107 -13.23 -6.02 -0.08
N LEU A 108 -12.47 -6.13 -1.17
CA LEU A 108 -12.08 -4.97 -1.97
C LEU A 108 -13.30 -4.30 -2.61
N ALA A 109 -14.20 -5.09 -3.19
CA ALA A 109 -15.46 -4.60 -3.73
C ALA A 109 -16.31 -3.90 -2.67
N ALA A 110 -16.32 -4.41 -1.43
CA ALA A 110 -17.03 -3.80 -0.32
C ALA A 110 -16.48 -2.42 0.05
N VAL A 111 -15.15 -2.28 0.14
CA VAL A 111 -14.53 -0.96 0.39
C VAL A 111 -14.84 0.02 -0.73
N ILE A 112 -14.70 -0.41 -1.99
CA ILE A 112 -15.03 0.42 -3.17
C ILE A 112 -16.51 0.83 -3.14
N ALA A 113 -17.42 -0.09 -2.81
CA ALA A 113 -18.85 0.20 -2.74
C ALA A 113 -19.19 1.19 -1.61
N CYS A 114 -18.50 1.12 -0.47
CA CYS A 114 -18.67 2.11 0.61
C CYS A 114 -18.24 3.51 0.17
N GLU A 115 -17.10 3.64 -0.51
CA GLU A 115 -16.64 4.92 -1.01
C GLU A 115 -17.56 5.48 -2.12
N LEU A 116 -18.04 4.63 -3.03
CA LEU A 116 -19.09 5.00 -3.99
C LEU A 116 -20.37 5.46 -3.27
N GLY A 117 -20.73 4.84 -2.16
CA GLY A 117 -21.85 5.25 -1.33
C GLY A 117 -21.66 6.67 -0.78
N HIS A 118 -20.46 7.01 -0.30
CA HIS A 118 -20.17 8.37 0.17
C HIS A 118 -20.27 9.40 -0.98
N PHE A 119 -19.80 9.06 -2.15
CA PHE A 119 -19.86 9.91 -3.34
C PHE A 119 -21.31 10.14 -3.79
N VAL A 120 -22.09 9.08 -3.93
CA VAL A 120 -23.51 9.14 -4.35
C VAL A 120 -24.38 9.94 -3.37
N LEU A 121 -24.09 9.81 -2.06
CA LEU A 121 -24.80 10.53 -1.00
C LEU A 121 -24.27 11.96 -0.77
N ASP A 122 -23.33 12.43 -1.60
CA ASP A 122 -22.72 13.76 -1.51
C ASP A 122 -22.09 14.09 -0.15
N HIS A 123 -21.61 13.09 0.57
CA HIS A 123 -21.12 13.29 1.94
C HIS A 123 -19.96 14.26 1.99
N GLN A 124 -18.98 14.19 1.04
CA GLN A 124 -17.83 15.10 0.96
C GLN A 124 -18.27 16.53 0.70
N VAL A 125 -19.03 16.75 -0.36
CA VAL A 125 -19.50 18.07 -0.76
C VAL A 125 -20.31 18.74 0.34
N ASN A 126 -21.20 17.97 1.01
CA ASN A 126 -21.95 18.46 2.16
C ASN A 126 -21.06 18.81 3.35
N ASN A 127 -19.99 18.05 3.61
CA ASN A 127 -19.03 18.33 4.67
C ASN A 127 -18.22 19.60 4.35
N ILE A 128 -17.73 19.76 3.12
CA ILE A 128 -17.02 20.95 2.65
C ILE A 128 -17.92 22.18 2.71
N TYR A 129 -19.15 22.09 2.21
CA TYR A 129 -20.13 23.16 2.26
C TYR A 129 -20.38 23.67 3.69
N ARG A 130 -20.50 22.76 4.64
CA ARG A 130 -20.65 23.11 6.07
C ARG A 130 -19.39 23.71 6.69
N ALA A 131 -18.23 23.36 6.15
CA ALA A 131 -16.93 23.86 6.60
C ALA A 131 -16.50 25.15 5.88
N GLU A 132 -17.16 25.55 4.79
CA GLU A 132 -16.76 26.64 3.90
C GLU A 132 -16.60 28.01 4.58
N ARG A 133 -17.43 28.28 5.57
CA ARG A 133 -17.28 29.49 6.41
C ARG A 133 -15.93 29.57 7.14
N ARG A 134 -15.13 28.51 7.08
CA ARG A 134 -13.77 28.41 7.62
C ARG A 134 -12.70 28.61 6.55
N ALA A 135 -13.06 29.33 5.50
CA ALA A 135 -12.28 29.53 4.30
C ALA A 135 -10.85 29.98 4.51
N LYS A 136 -9.91 29.11 4.15
CA LYS A 136 -8.52 29.43 3.77
C LYS A 136 -7.96 28.26 2.95
N ARG A 137 -8.69 27.79 1.96
CA ARG A 137 -8.30 26.63 1.16
C ARG A 137 -6.97 26.80 0.43
N ALA A 138 -6.79 27.94 -0.25
CA ALA A 138 -5.56 28.21 -0.99
C ALA A 138 -4.31 28.19 -0.10
N ALA A 139 -4.40 28.78 1.12
CA ALA A 139 -3.31 28.75 2.09
C ALA A 139 -3.02 27.35 2.63
N PHE A 140 -4.09 26.53 2.79
CA PHE A 140 -3.96 25.14 3.21
C PHE A 140 -3.20 24.29 2.18
N TRP A 141 -3.56 24.38 0.90
CA TRP A 141 -2.87 23.61 -0.14
C TRP A 141 -1.41 24.03 -0.30
N ALA A 142 -1.12 25.32 -0.21
CA ALA A 142 0.24 25.81 -0.20
C ALA A 142 1.06 25.23 0.97
N ASP A 143 0.45 25.11 2.15
CA ASP A 143 1.08 24.55 3.34
C ASP A 143 1.31 23.03 3.20
N VAL A 144 0.33 22.27 2.71
CA VAL A 144 0.46 20.83 2.42
C VAL A 144 1.59 20.57 1.42
N PHE A 145 1.66 21.34 0.34
CA PHE A 145 2.69 21.16 -0.69
C PHE A 145 4.07 21.57 -0.22
N ALA A 146 4.19 22.61 0.61
CA ALA A 146 5.45 22.99 1.24
C ALA A 146 5.97 21.89 2.19
N THR A 147 5.06 21.27 2.96
CA THR A 147 5.41 20.20 3.90
C THR A 147 5.87 18.92 3.17
N THR A 148 5.27 18.58 2.04
CA THR A 148 5.72 17.43 1.23
C THR A 148 7.14 17.62 0.69
N ALA A 149 7.47 18.83 0.22
CA ALA A 149 8.80 19.15 -0.29
C ALA A 149 9.87 19.10 0.81
N SER A 150 9.57 19.61 2.02
CA SER A 150 10.51 19.60 3.15
C SER A 150 10.72 18.19 3.73
N ALA A 151 9.66 17.38 3.81
CA ALA A 151 9.75 16.02 4.30
C ALA A 151 10.61 15.12 3.39
N ALA A 152 10.54 15.32 2.07
CA ALA A 152 11.39 14.62 1.11
C ALA A 152 12.88 14.97 1.27
N LEU A 153 13.21 16.22 1.69
CA LEU A 153 14.58 16.66 1.92
C LEU A 153 15.16 16.11 3.24
N ASP A 154 14.36 16.01 4.30
CA ASP A 154 14.82 15.54 5.61
C ASP A 154 15.14 14.03 5.63
N VAL A 155 14.51 13.24 4.75
CA VAL A 155 14.74 11.80 4.67
C VAL A 155 15.98 11.45 3.85
N ALA A 156 16.41 12.31 2.94
CA ALA A 156 17.60 12.10 2.09
C ALA A 156 18.94 12.12 2.86
N TYR A 157 18.95 12.42 4.17
CA TYR A 157 20.15 12.56 5.00
C TYR A 157 20.52 11.30 5.81
N TRP A 158 19.84 10.17 5.61
CA TRP A 158 20.09 8.96 6.38
C TRP A 158 20.76 7.86 5.56
N ASP A 159 22.06 7.74 5.77
CA ASP A 159 22.90 6.57 5.64
C ASP A 159 23.35 6.08 4.26
N ASP A 160 24.68 6.11 4.11
CA ASP A 160 25.50 5.85 2.93
C ASP A 160 25.56 4.38 2.47
N ASN A 161 24.66 3.46 2.81
CA ASN A 161 24.99 2.05 2.59
C ASN A 161 23.91 1.04 2.19
N GLU A 162 22.72 1.43 1.75
CA GLU A 162 21.80 0.42 1.20
C GLU A 162 20.96 0.96 0.04
N ASP A 163 21.03 0.24 -1.08
CA ASP A 163 20.18 0.25 -2.28
C ASP A 163 19.48 1.57 -2.67
N ALA A 164 19.85 2.13 -3.81
CA ALA A 164 19.22 3.32 -4.41
C ALA A 164 17.67 3.21 -4.47
N TYR A 165 17.16 1.98 -4.58
CA TYR A 165 15.74 1.66 -4.53
C TYR A 165 15.13 1.87 -3.13
N ALA A 166 15.84 1.48 -2.06
CA ALA A 166 15.38 1.71 -0.69
C ALA A 166 15.38 3.20 -0.31
N VAL A 167 16.34 3.97 -0.81
CA VAL A 167 16.41 5.43 -0.61
C VAL A 167 15.23 6.15 -1.28
N SER A 168 14.86 5.75 -2.49
CA SER A 168 13.69 6.26 -3.20
C SER A 168 12.39 6.00 -2.43
N LEU A 169 12.21 4.77 -1.92
CA LEU A 169 11.03 4.40 -1.12
C LEU A 169 10.92 5.19 0.19
N VAL A 170 12.05 5.53 0.80
CA VAL A 170 12.07 6.29 2.08
C VAL A 170 11.74 7.76 1.87
N ALA A 171 12.19 8.37 0.78
CA ALA A 171 11.87 9.76 0.44
C ALA A 171 10.36 10.00 0.27
N ASP A 172 9.63 9.01 -0.29
CA ASP A 172 8.20 9.12 -0.58
C ASP A 172 7.30 9.06 0.67
N ILE A 173 7.79 8.54 1.80
CA ILE A 173 6.97 8.34 3.01
C ILE A 173 6.55 9.64 3.69
N GLY A 174 7.43 10.63 3.72
CA GLY A 174 7.09 11.96 4.23
C GLY A 174 5.98 12.61 3.42
N ALA A 175 6.05 12.49 2.10
CA ALA A 175 5.02 12.95 1.18
C ALA A 175 3.69 12.22 1.40
N ILE A 176 3.72 10.88 1.49
CA ILE A 176 2.55 10.05 1.78
C ILE A 176 1.89 10.47 3.09
N ALA A 177 2.68 10.58 4.18
CA ALA A 177 2.15 10.93 5.50
C ALA A 177 1.50 12.32 5.51
N SER A 178 2.05 13.28 4.76
CA SER A 178 1.50 14.63 4.65
C SER A 178 0.18 14.64 3.85
N LEU A 179 0.15 14.00 2.69
CA LEU A 179 -1.02 13.95 1.82
C LEU A 179 -2.19 13.18 2.45
N LEU A 180 -1.91 12.10 3.18
CA LEU A 180 -2.92 11.28 3.85
C LEU A 180 -3.16 11.71 5.31
N SER A 181 -2.65 12.87 5.72
CA SER A 181 -2.81 13.37 7.08
C SER A 181 -4.28 13.69 7.43
N ILE A 182 -4.60 13.70 8.73
CA ILE A 182 -5.93 14.08 9.22
C ILE A 182 -6.36 15.46 8.71
N PRO A 183 -5.50 16.51 8.74
CA PRO A 183 -5.85 17.81 8.18
C PRO A 183 -6.18 17.79 6.69
N ALA A 184 -5.44 17.02 5.88
CA ALA A 184 -5.69 16.91 4.44
C ALA A 184 -7.03 16.22 4.17
N THR A 185 -7.30 15.10 4.84
CA THR A 185 -8.57 14.36 4.69
C THR A 185 -9.79 15.15 5.19
N ASP A 186 -9.63 15.95 6.25
CA ASP A 186 -10.69 16.81 6.78
C ASP A 186 -11.04 17.95 5.79
N ARG A 187 -10.03 18.50 5.12
CA ARG A 187 -10.21 19.54 4.07
C ARG A 187 -10.98 19.05 2.87
N LEU A 188 -10.70 17.85 2.42
CA LEU A 188 -11.40 17.20 1.30
C LEU A 188 -12.79 16.67 1.69
N GLY A 189 -13.26 16.93 2.92
CA GLY A 189 -14.56 16.51 3.39
C GLY A 189 -14.67 15.01 3.65
N MET A 190 -13.54 14.31 3.69
CA MET A 190 -13.47 12.85 3.86
C MET A 190 -13.59 12.39 5.32
N LYS A 191 -13.78 13.29 6.27
CA LYS A 191 -14.07 12.97 7.66
C LYS A 191 -15.56 12.79 7.86
N TYR A 192 -16.01 11.56 7.92
CA TYR A 192 -17.40 11.24 8.01
C TYR A 192 -17.87 11.07 9.46
N LYS A 193 -19.14 11.43 9.69
CA LYS A 193 -19.83 11.09 10.93
C LYS A 193 -20.27 9.62 10.87
N THR A 194 -20.39 8.96 12.02
CA THR A 194 -20.87 7.57 12.09
C THR A 194 -22.19 7.35 11.35
N SER A 195 -23.10 8.34 11.34
CA SER A 195 -24.35 8.24 10.58
C SER A 195 -24.16 8.25 9.07
N GLN A 196 -23.16 9.00 8.56
CA GLN A 196 -22.80 9.02 7.14
C GLN A 196 -22.15 7.68 6.74
N GLU A 197 -21.26 7.14 7.57
CA GLU A 197 -20.67 5.83 7.39
C GLU A 197 -21.73 4.73 7.30
N ILE A 198 -22.66 4.67 8.26
CA ILE A 198 -23.76 3.68 8.27
C ILE A 198 -24.68 3.84 7.06
N SER A 199 -24.94 5.06 6.59
CA SER A 199 -25.76 5.26 5.40
C SER A 199 -25.05 4.82 4.13
N SER A 200 -23.74 5.05 4.03
CA SER A 200 -22.89 4.55 2.95
C SER A 200 -22.81 3.02 2.96
N ASP A 201 -22.54 2.40 4.10
CA ASP A 201 -22.50 0.95 4.25
C ASP A 201 -23.83 0.28 3.83
N ARG A 202 -24.97 0.91 4.16
CA ARG A 202 -26.29 0.42 3.76
C ARG A 202 -26.47 0.44 2.24
N LEU A 203 -26.05 1.51 1.58
CA LEU A 203 -26.10 1.63 0.11
C LEU A 203 -25.13 0.62 -0.51
N ALA A 204 -23.93 0.51 0.04
CA ALA A 204 -22.92 -0.45 -0.41
C ALA A 204 -23.41 -1.90 -0.36
N ARG A 205 -24.07 -2.33 0.72
CA ARG A 205 -24.67 -3.69 0.82
C ARG A 205 -25.64 -3.97 -0.33
N GLN A 206 -26.49 -3.00 -0.68
CA GLN A 206 -27.46 -3.15 -1.77
C GLN A 206 -26.73 -3.22 -3.13
N LEU A 207 -25.72 -2.39 -3.32
CA LEU A 207 -24.92 -2.36 -4.55
C LEU A 207 -24.16 -3.66 -4.75
N LEU A 208 -23.48 -4.17 -3.71
CA LEU A 208 -22.75 -5.43 -3.72
C LEU A 208 -23.67 -6.60 -4.10
N ALA A 209 -24.81 -6.75 -3.39
CA ALA A 209 -25.78 -7.79 -3.68
C ALA A 209 -26.31 -7.71 -5.13
N PHE A 210 -26.58 -6.50 -5.61
CA PHE A 210 -27.05 -6.30 -6.99
C PHE A 210 -26.00 -6.65 -8.04
N LYS A 211 -24.72 -6.42 -7.75
CA LYS A 211 -23.60 -6.69 -8.67
C LYS A 211 -23.00 -8.09 -8.51
N GLY A 212 -23.55 -8.91 -7.61
CA GLY A 212 -23.16 -10.30 -7.41
C GLY A 212 -21.90 -10.46 -6.56
N TYR A 213 -21.58 -9.47 -5.73
CA TYR A 213 -20.58 -9.56 -4.66
C TYR A 213 -21.23 -9.93 -3.33
N ASN A 214 -20.43 -10.51 -2.42
CA ASN A 214 -20.91 -10.82 -1.08
C ASN A 214 -20.91 -9.58 -0.18
N PRO A 215 -22.08 -9.13 0.34
CA PRO A 215 -22.17 -7.98 1.24
C PRO A 215 -21.43 -8.16 2.58
N ASP A 216 -21.13 -9.39 3.01
CA ASP A 216 -20.37 -9.69 4.21
C ASP A 216 -18.91 -9.19 4.10
N GLY A 217 -18.45 -8.90 2.88
CA GLY A 217 -17.18 -8.25 2.62
C GLY A 217 -16.97 -6.95 3.40
N ILE A 218 -18.07 -6.21 3.73
CA ILE A 218 -17.98 -4.97 4.52
C ILE A 218 -17.46 -5.28 5.94
N ALA A 219 -18.10 -6.19 6.64
CA ALA A 219 -17.70 -6.55 8.02
C ALA A 219 -16.30 -7.17 8.03
N SER A 220 -15.99 -8.03 7.06
CA SER A 220 -14.70 -8.68 6.93
C SER A 220 -13.57 -7.66 6.67
N ALA A 221 -13.73 -6.75 5.71
CA ALA A 221 -12.75 -5.71 5.40
C ALA A 221 -12.49 -4.81 6.62
N LEU A 222 -13.55 -4.32 7.27
CA LEU A 222 -13.43 -3.50 8.48
C LEU A 222 -12.72 -4.24 9.62
N GLY A 223 -12.99 -5.53 9.80
CA GLY A 223 -12.31 -6.37 10.79
C GLY A 223 -10.82 -6.48 10.55
N LYS A 224 -10.40 -6.59 9.29
CA LYS A 224 -8.97 -6.63 8.90
C LYS A 224 -8.27 -5.28 9.08
N ILE A 225 -8.95 -4.18 8.75
CA ILE A 225 -8.45 -2.83 9.01
C ILE A 225 -8.27 -2.62 10.52
N ILE A 226 -9.21 -3.06 11.37
CA ILE A 226 -9.05 -3.05 12.83
C ILE A 226 -7.84 -3.88 13.25
N GLY A 227 -7.66 -5.07 12.67
CA GLY A 227 -6.52 -5.95 12.92
C GLY A 227 -5.19 -5.25 12.63
N TYR A 228 -5.09 -4.54 11.52
CA TYR A 228 -3.91 -3.75 11.17
C TYR A 228 -3.61 -2.68 12.24
N TYR A 229 -4.60 -1.86 12.60
CA TYR A 229 -4.37 -0.78 13.59
C TYR A 229 -4.11 -1.29 15.00
N ASN A 230 -4.70 -2.43 15.40
CA ASN A 230 -4.37 -3.09 16.67
C ASN A 230 -2.92 -3.58 16.69
N LEU A 231 -2.43 -4.18 15.61
CA LEU A 231 -1.05 -4.63 15.49
C LEU A 231 -0.06 -3.46 15.66
N HIS A 232 -0.41 -2.28 15.13
CA HIS A 232 0.39 -1.07 15.24
C HIS A 232 0.09 -0.24 16.51
N GLN A 233 -0.69 -0.78 17.46
CA GLN A 233 -1.07 -0.13 18.72
C GLN A 233 -1.73 1.24 18.55
N ARG A 234 -2.42 1.45 17.42
CA ARG A 234 -3.17 2.66 17.10
C ARG A 234 -4.66 2.40 17.23
N ASN A 235 -5.31 3.06 18.20
CA ASN A 235 -6.74 2.91 18.46
C ASN A 235 -7.54 4.20 18.33
N LYS A 236 -6.86 5.35 18.24
CA LYS A 236 -7.41 6.69 18.07
C LYS A 236 -6.62 7.46 17.02
N ASP A 237 -7.20 8.57 16.57
CA ASP A 237 -6.58 9.47 15.59
C ASP A 237 -6.16 8.75 14.29
N ILE A 238 -6.99 7.77 13.89
CA ILE A 238 -6.82 7.04 12.64
C ILE A 238 -7.36 7.93 11.53
N PRO A 239 -6.54 8.27 10.51
CA PRO A 239 -7.01 9.06 9.38
C PRO A 239 -8.31 8.49 8.83
N ARG A 240 -9.29 9.34 8.51
CA ARG A 240 -10.63 9.00 8.00
C ARG A 240 -11.52 8.19 8.95
N TYR A 241 -11.01 7.14 9.58
CA TYR A 241 -11.80 6.26 10.47
C TYR A 241 -11.99 6.81 11.88
N GLY A 242 -11.13 7.74 12.30
CA GLY A 242 -11.16 8.35 13.64
C GLY A 242 -10.73 7.41 14.76
N SER A 243 -11.40 6.26 14.94
CA SER A 243 -11.05 5.29 15.99
C SER A 243 -11.53 3.87 15.67
N ILE A 244 -10.91 2.88 16.31
CA ILE A 244 -11.36 1.48 16.25
C ILE A 244 -12.82 1.34 16.72
N GLY A 245 -13.26 2.11 17.74
CA GLY A 245 -14.64 2.09 18.18
C GLY A 245 -15.66 2.52 17.13
N ASN A 246 -15.28 3.40 16.21
CA ASN A 246 -16.13 3.76 15.08
C ASN A 246 -16.24 2.61 14.06
N LEU A 247 -15.14 1.95 13.76
CA LEU A 247 -15.12 0.77 12.89
C LEU A 247 -15.93 -0.39 13.48
N GLN A 248 -15.83 -0.64 14.79
CA GLN A 248 -16.61 -1.66 15.47
C GLN A 248 -18.12 -1.42 15.36
N LYS A 249 -18.57 -0.16 15.53
CA LYS A 249 -19.99 0.20 15.35
C LYS A 249 -20.49 -0.05 13.93
N ARG A 250 -19.64 0.12 12.92
CA ARG A 250 -19.98 -0.21 11.52
C ARG A 250 -20.13 -1.71 11.34
N ILE A 251 -19.23 -2.53 11.91
CA ILE A 251 -19.31 -4.00 11.87
C ILE A 251 -20.60 -4.48 12.55
N GLU A 252 -20.95 -3.97 13.74
CA GLU A 252 -22.19 -4.32 14.44
C GLU A 252 -23.44 -4.06 13.59
N LYS A 253 -23.41 -3.04 12.72
CA LYS A 253 -24.51 -2.71 11.80
C LYS A 253 -24.45 -3.48 10.49
N ALA A 254 -23.26 -3.91 10.07
CA ALA A 254 -23.07 -4.70 8.86
C ALA A 254 -23.52 -6.16 9.04
N GLY A 255 -23.49 -6.71 10.27
CA GLY A 255 -23.88 -8.08 10.58
C GLY A 255 -22.70 -9.06 10.59
N GLU A 256 -23.00 -10.36 10.61
CA GLU A 256 -21.99 -11.41 10.66
C GLU A 256 -21.24 -11.53 9.32
N SER A 257 -19.97 -11.94 9.42
CA SER A 257 -19.12 -12.21 8.27
C SER A 257 -19.03 -13.71 8.02
N HIS A 258 -19.30 -14.14 6.79
CA HIS A 258 -19.14 -15.52 6.35
C HIS A 258 -17.84 -15.69 5.56
N SER A 259 -17.43 -16.93 5.35
CA SER A 259 -16.21 -17.25 4.56
C SER A 259 -16.30 -16.72 3.13
N LEU A 260 -15.28 -15.99 2.72
CA LEU A 260 -15.14 -15.38 1.40
C LEU A 260 -14.09 -16.14 0.56
N SER A 261 -14.24 -16.10 -0.78
CA SER A 261 -13.28 -16.73 -1.67
C SER A 261 -12.00 -15.92 -1.78
N ALA A 262 -10.88 -16.45 -1.24
CA ALA A 262 -9.63 -15.72 -1.10
C ALA A 262 -8.63 -15.94 -2.25
N ARG A 263 -8.56 -17.14 -2.81
CA ARG A 263 -7.42 -17.58 -3.63
C ARG A 263 -7.12 -16.78 -4.89
N PRO A 264 -8.09 -16.36 -5.72
CA PRO A 264 -7.81 -15.53 -6.89
C PRO A 264 -7.22 -14.18 -6.51
N TYR A 265 -7.81 -13.53 -5.51
CA TYR A 265 -7.38 -12.22 -5.01
C TYR A 265 -5.95 -12.25 -4.49
N LEU A 266 -5.60 -13.22 -3.64
CA LEU A 266 -4.28 -13.35 -3.04
C LEU A 266 -3.19 -13.53 -4.12
N ARG A 267 -3.48 -14.28 -5.18
CA ARG A 267 -2.57 -14.43 -6.32
C ARG A 267 -2.37 -13.11 -7.07
N THR A 268 -3.46 -12.39 -7.33
CA THR A 268 -3.43 -11.10 -8.04
C THR A 268 -2.66 -10.03 -7.27
N THR A 269 -2.69 -10.07 -5.94
CA THR A 269 -2.07 -9.06 -5.07
C THR A 269 -0.70 -9.48 -4.50
N SER A 270 -0.18 -10.66 -4.85
CA SER A 270 1.09 -11.17 -4.27
C SER A 270 2.27 -10.22 -4.47
N ASP A 271 2.40 -9.63 -5.66
CA ASP A 271 3.49 -8.70 -5.97
C ASP A 271 3.34 -7.38 -5.20
N VAL A 272 2.10 -6.91 -5.01
CA VAL A 272 1.81 -5.76 -4.15
C VAL A 272 2.22 -6.03 -2.70
N VAL A 273 2.00 -7.27 -2.22
CA VAL A 273 2.42 -7.70 -0.87
C VAL A 273 3.94 -7.67 -0.75
N SER A 274 4.68 -8.20 -1.73
CA SER A 274 6.15 -8.19 -1.78
C SER A 274 6.69 -6.76 -1.83
N PHE A 275 6.10 -5.89 -2.66
CA PHE A 275 6.41 -4.47 -2.73
C PHE A 275 6.23 -3.77 -1.37
N ASN A 276 5.07 -3.94 -0.72
CA ASN A 276 4.82 -3.36 0.60
C ASN A 276 5.75 -3.91 1.68
N ALA A 277 6.12 -5.17 1.61
CA ALA A 277 7.10 -5.75 2.51
C ALA A 277 8.46 -5.08 2.37
N SER A 278 8.91 -4.84 1.14
CA SER A 278 10.16 -4.12 0.84
C SER A 278 10.11 -2.69 1.37
N MET A 279 9.01 -1.98 1.14
CA MET A 279 8.78 -0.64 1.66
C MET A 279 8.79 -0.59 3.20
N ASN A 280 8.16 -1.57 3.86
CA ASN A 280 8.19 -1.66 5.32
C ASN A 280 9.58 -2.02 5.85
N TYR A 281 10.37 -2.85 5.13
CA TYR A 281 11.74 -3.15 5.47
C TYR A 281 12.62 -1.88 5.43
N ALA A 282 12.55 -1.11 4.35
CA ALA A 282 13.25 0.17 4.20
C ALA A 282 12.94 1.14 5.35
N ASN A 283 11.70 1.09 5.87
CA ASN A 283 11.25 1.87 7.03
C ASN A 283 11.57 1.24 8.40
N LYS A 284 12.40 0.20 8.44
CA LYS A 284 12.75 -0.49 9.67
C LYS A 284 11.54 -1.10 10.42
N ARG A 285 10.40 -1.29 9.72
CA ARG A 285 9.18 -1.94 10.25
C ARG A 285 9.27 -3.46 10.07
N TYR A 286 10.33 -4.08 10.58
CA TYR A 286 10.69 -5.47 10.32
C TYR A 286 9.62 -6.49 10.71
N LYS A 287 8.84 -6.24 11.77
CA LYS A 287 7.72 -7.12 12.15
C LYS A 287 6.62 -7.14 11.08
N GLU A 288 6.32 -5.98 10.51
CA GLU A 288 5.32 -5.86 9.44
C GLU A 288 5.83 -6.48 8.14
N THR A 289 7.10 -6.26 7.80
CA THR A 289 7.77 -6.95 6.68
C THR A 289 7.60 -8.46 6.79
N ALA A 290 7.96 -9.02 7.94
CA ALA A 290 7.85 -10.46 8.16
C ALA A 290 6.40 -10.97 8.07
N ARG A 291 5.43 -10.20 8.58
CA ARG A 291 4.00 -10.53 8.49
C ARG A 291 3.52 -10.60 7.04
N LEU A 292 3.88 -9.60 6.23
CA LEU A 292 3.48 -9.52 4.84
C LEU A 292 4.09 -10.67 4.01
N ILE A 293 5.39 -10.92 4.15
CA ILE A 293 6.04 -12.01 3.41
C ILE A 293 5.49 -13.38 3.83
N ARG A 294 5.19 -13.59 5.12
CA ARG A 294 4.55 -14.85 5.56
C ARG A 294 3.19 -15.05 4.90
N LYS A 295 2.42 -13.99 4.65
CA LYS A 295 1.16 -14.09 3.89
C LYS A 295 1.38 -14.72 2.50
N ASN A 296 2.43 -14.30 1.76
CA ASN A 296 2.77 -14.92 0.47
C ASN A 296 3.26 -16.37 0.63
N ILE A 297 4.09 -16.65 1.63
CA ILE A 297 4.60 -18.01 1.93
C ILE A 297 3.45 -18.97 2.25
N ASP A 298 2.55 -18.60 3.16
CA ASP A 298 1.45 -19.43 3.62
C ASP A 298 0.47 -19.76 2.47
N ASN A 299 0.36 -18.85 1.50
CA ASN A 299 -0.46 -19.04 0.31
C ASN A 299 0.31 -19.64 -0.89
N ARG A 300 1.60 -19.98 -0.72
CA ARG A 300 2.48 -20.54 -1.78
C ARG A 300 2.64 -19.59 -2.98
N LEU A 301 2.74 -18.31 -2.72
CA LEU A 301 2.88 -17.23 -3.70
C LEU A 301 4.24 -16.51 -3.58
N ALA A 302 5.02 -16.83 -2.55
CA ALA A 302 6.32 -16.21 -2.30
C ALA A 302 7.33 -16.51 -3.41
N THR A 303 8.15 -15.52 -3.72
CA THR A 303 9.31 -15.60 -4.61
C THR A 303 10.60 -15.85 -3.80
N ASP A 304 11.71 -16.10 -4.49
CA ASP A 304 13.05 -16.15 -3.86
C ASP A 304 13.41 -14.83 -3.17
N ASN A 305 13.07 -13.68 -3.79
CA ASN A 305 13.25 -12.35 -3.19
C ASN A 305 12.44 -12.16 -1.91
N ASP A 306 11.24 -12.72 -1.82
CA ASP A 306 10.43 -12.68 -0.60
C ASP A 306 11.16 -13.35 0.57
N TYR A 307 11.76 -14.51 0.32
CA TYR A 307 12.56 -15.20 1.36
C TYR A 307 13.78 -14.38 1.77
N ILE A 308 14.46 -13.70 0.84
CA ILE A 308 15.60 -12.81 1.14
C ILE A 308 15.17 -11.67 2.07
N ILE A 309 14.07 -10.98 1.73
CA ILE A 309 13.54 -9.87 2.52
C ILE A 309 13.11 -10.35 3.90
N LEU A 310 12.47 -11.52 3.99
CA LEU A 310 12.11 -12.12 5.28
C LEU A 310 13.34 -12.40 6.14
N VAL A 311 14.39 -12.98 5.56
CA VAL A 311 15.65 -13.24 6.26
C VAL A 311 16.28 -11.95 6.77
N LYS A 312 16.36 -10.91 5.91
CA LYS A 312 16.85 -9.58 6.32
C LYS A 312 16.07 -9.04 7.52
N ALA A 313 14.74 -9.13 7.49
CA ALA A 313 13.87 -8.67 8.58
C ALA A 313 14.04 -9.51 9.88
N GLU A 314 14.08 -10.84 9.77
CA GLU A 314 14.28 -11.74 10.92
C GLU A 314 15.67 -11.52 11.56
N MET A 315 16.71 -11.33 10.75
CA MET A 315 18.05 -11.00 11.24
C MET A 315 18.10 -9.67 11.98
N ALA A 316 17.32 -8.68 11.56
CA ALA A 316 17.21 -7.39 12.21
C ALA A 316 16.44 -7.48 13.55
N LEU A 317 15.47 -8.40 13.65
CA LEU A 317 14.64 -8.58 14.84
C LEU A 317 15.31 -9.38 15.95
N SER A 318 16.15 -10.35 15.62
CA SER A 318 16.71 -11.29 16.61
C SER A 318 18.05 -11.89 16.18
N ASN A 319 18.92 -12.18 17.15
CA ASN A 319 20.20 -12.86 16.94
C ASN A 319 20.32 -14.13 17.80
N THR A 320 19.30 -14.97 17.80
CA THR A 320 19.38 -16.29 18.44
C THR A 320 19.83 -17.34 17.43
N GLU A 321 20.44 -18.43 17.94
CA GLU A 321 20.85 -19.55 17.09
C GLU A 321 19.66 -20.17 16.34
N GLU A 322 18.50 -20.26 17.00
CA GLU A 322 17.27 -20.78 16.39
C GLU A 322 16.84 -19.93 15.19
N VAL A 323 16.82 -18.58 15.34
CA VAL A 323 16.46 -17.66 14.25
C VAL A 323 17.48 -17.75 13.13
N ASN A 324 18.78 -17.78 13.44
CA ASN A 324 19.83 -17.87 12.44
C ASN A 324 19.73 -19.18 11.63
N ASN A 325 19.50 -20.33 12.29
CA ASN A 325 19.31 -21.60 11.60
C ASN A 325 18.04 -21.60 10.71
N ARG A 326 16.95 -21.01 11.18
CA ARG A 326 15.73 -20.83 10.38
C ARG A 326 15.98 -19.91 9.15
N CYS A 327 16.72 -18.82 9.32
CA CYS A 327 17.13 -17.93 8.23
C CYS A 327 17.98 -18.67 7.18
N LEU A 328 18.91 -19.54 7.63
CA LEU A 328 19.71 -20.33 6.70
C LEU A 328 18.85 -21.28 5.85
N ALA A 329 17.90 -21.98 6.46
CA ALA A 329 16.97 -22.85 5.76
C ALA A 329 16.06 -22.05 4.77
N MET A 330 15.67 -20.82 5.12
CA MET A 330 14.92 -19.95 4.21
C MET A 330 15.77 -19.51 3.01
N LEU A 331 17.06 -19.21 3.18
CA LEU A 331 17.96 -18.89 2.06
C LEU A 331 18.24 -20.13 1.18
N ASP A 332 18.30 -21.33 1.76
CA ASP A 332 18.39 -22.56 0.98
C ASP A 332 17.14 -22.77 0.12
N LYS A 333 15.97 -22.48 0.69
CA LYS A 333 14.71 -22.51 -0.04
C LYS A 333 14.65 -21.48 -1.16
N ALA A 334 15.12 -20.26 -0.92
CA ALA A 334 15.23 -19.23 -1.95
C ALA A 334 16.14 -19.68 -3.10
N GLN A 335 17.26 -20.35 -2.79
CA GLN A 335 18.19 -20.86 -3.79
C GLN A 335 17.58 -21.98 -4.64
N GLU A 336 16.81 -22.89 -4.04
CA GLU A 336 16.04 -23.90 -4.79
C GLU A 336 15.03 -23.26 -5.76
N MET A 337 14.39 -22.15 -5.34
CA MET A 337 13.40 -21.45 -6.16
C MET A 337 14.04 -20.66 -7.30
N ALA A 338 15.21 -20.07 -7.10
CA ALA A 338 15.98 -19.36 -8.14
C ALA A 338 16.43 -20.29 -9.28
N GLY A 339 16.53 -21.60 -9.02
CA GLY A 339 16.84 -22.63 -10.03
C GLY A 339 18.21 -22.41 -10.68
N THR A 340 18.24 -22.33 -12.02
CA THR A 340 19.48 -22.19 -12.80
C THR A 340 19.98 -20.74 -12.93
N SER A 341 19.17 -19.76 -12.57
CA SER A 341 19.55 -18.34 -12.60
C SER A 341 19.93 -17.90 -11.20
N PRO A 342 21.25 -17.75 -10.88
CA PRO A 342 21.66 -17.44 -9.53
C PRO A 342 21.20 -16.05 -9.11
N ASN A 343 20.49 -15.96 -7.99
CA ASN A 343 20.18 -14.69 -7.35
C ASN A 343 21.35 -14.30 -6.43
N LEU A 344 22.11 -13.29 -6.81
CA LEU A 344 23.31 -12.84 -6.10
C LEU A 344 23.05 -12.41 -4.66
N ASP A 345 21.87 -11.86 -4.38
CA ASP A 345 21.47 -11.46 -3.03
C ASP A 345 21.37 -12.64 -2.05
N ILE A 346 21.02 -13.83 -2.52
CA ILE A 346 21.01 -15.04 -1.70
C ILE A 346 22.41 -15.33 -1.16
N TYR A 347 23.42 -15.28 -2.02
CA TYR A 347 24.82 -15.53 -1.65
C TYR A 347 25.27 -14.49 -0.63
N LYS A 348 25.03 -13.20 -0.90
CA LYS A 348 25.37 -12.11 0.03
C LYS A 348 24.74 -12.32 1.40
N GLN A 349 23.44 -12.63 1.47
CA GLN A 349 22.76 -12.86 2.75
C GLN A 349 23.25 -14.12 3.46
N LYS A 350 23.57 -15.21 2.74
CA LYS A 350 24.19 -16.41 3.33
C LYS A 350 25.54 -16.08 3.95
N ILE A 351 26.39 -15.32 3.28
CA ILE A 351 27.70 -14.89 3.80
C ILE A 351 27.51 -14.10 5.10
N LEU A 352 26.66 -13.07 5.09
CA LEU A 352 26.39 -12.23 6.26
C LEU A 352 25.85 -13.06 7.45
N LEU A 353 24.95 -13.99 7.17
CA LEU A 353 24.37 -14.86 8.18
C LEU A 353 25.41 -15.83 8.76
N LEU A 354 26.23 -16.49 7.92
CA LEU A 354 27.27 -17.41 8.36
C LEU A 354 28.34 -16.69 9.20
N MET A 355 28.72 -15.47 8.81
CA MET A 355 29.62 -14.62 9.60
C MET A 355 29.01 -14.31 11.00
N ARG A 356 27.73 -13.95 11.03
CA ARG A 356 27.00 -13.70 12.27
C ARG A 356 26.94 -14.96 13.18
N MET A 357 26.91 -16.15 12.58
CA MET A 357 26.91 -17.45 13.27
C MET A 357 28.34 -17.93 13.67
N ASN A 358 29.39 -17.14 13.41
CA ASN A 358 30.78 -17.50 13.55
C ASN A 358 31.20 -18.74 12.73
N LYS A 359 30.52 -19.06 11.65
CA LYS A 359 30.80 -20.16 10.72
C LYS A 359 31.71 -19.69 9.59
N GLN A 360 32.89 -19.19 9.91
CA GLN A 360 33.82 -18.50 9.01
C GLN A 360 34.26 -19.36 7.82
N ALA A 361 34.57 -20.66 8.05
CA ALA A 361 34.97 -21.55 6.96
C ALA A 361 33.88 -21.69 5.90
N GLN A 362 32.64 -21.88 6.32
CA GLN A 362 31.49 -21.95 5.40
C GLN A 362 31.24 -20.61 4.68
N ALA A 363 31.40 -19.47 5.39
CA ALA A 363 31.29 -18.16 4.79
C ALA A 363 32.36 -17.93 3.70
N ALA A 364 33.59 -18.41 3.93
CA ALA A 364 34.68 -18.31 2.94
C ALA A 364 34.39 -19.11 1.67
N ASP A 365 33.80 -20.28 1.78
CA ASP A 365 33.43 -21.09 0.62
C ASP A 365 32.33 -20.40 -0.23
N ILE A 366 31.29 -19.89 0.42
CA ILE A 366 30.25 -19.12 -0.27
C ILE A 366 30.80 -17.82 -0.86
N LEU A 367 31.75 -17.13 -0.21
CA LEU A 367 32.41 -15.94 -0.75
C LEU A 367 33.15 -16.23 -2.06
N LYS A 368 33.88 -17.35 -2.15
CA LYS A 368 34.58 -17.76 -3.37
C LYS A 368 33.59 -18.01 -4.53
N GLU A 369 32.49 -18.70 -4.21
CA GLU A 369 31.42 -18.93 -5.19
C GLU A 369 30.79 -17.62 -5.64
N TYR A 370 30.48 -16.72 -4.72
CA TYR A 370 29.92 -15.39 -4.99
C TYR A 370 30.84 -14.56 -5.90
N ILE A 371 32.14 -14.51 -5.61
CA ILE A 371 33.13 -13.81 -6.47
C ILE A 371 33.14 -14.40 -7.88
N THR A 372 33.06 -15.73 -7.99
CA THR A 372 33.03 -16.41 -9.29
C THR A 372 31.79 -16.00 -10.09
N LEU A 373 30.61 -15.94 -9.44
CA LEU A 373 29.36 -15.52 -10.08
C LEU A 373 29.38 -14.05 -10.48
N LEU A 374 29.89 -13.17 -9.62
CA LEU A 374 30.04 -11.75 -9.94
C LEU A 374 30.98 -11.52 -11.13
N SER A 375 32.11 -12.25 -11.18
CA SER A 375 33.04 -12.16 -12.28
C SER A 375 32.45 -12.69 -13.60
N ALA A 376 31.64 -13.74 -13.53
CA ALA A 376 30.89 -14.24 -14.69
C ALA A 376 29.84 -13.23 -15.18
N TYR A 377 29.17 -12.54 -14.25
CA TYR A 377 28.20 -11.48 -14.56
C TYR A 377 28.88 -10.27 -15.22
N GLU A 378 30.04 -9.84 -14.70
CA GLU A 378 30.86 -8.77 -15.31
C GLU A 378 31.29 -9.13 -16.74
N GLY A 379 31.64 -10.40 -16.98
CA GLY A 379 32.04 -10.92 -18.29
C GLY A 379 30.94 -10.89 -19.37
N GLN A 380 29.68 -10.64 -19.00
CA GLN A 380 28.54 -10.51 -19.93
C GLN A 380 28.47 -9.13 -20.62
N GLY A 381 29.42 -8.23 -20.37
CA GLY A 381 29.51 -6.93 -21.03
C GLY A 381 28.55 -5.88 -20.44
N ILE A 382 28.27 -5.97 -19.14
CA ILE A 382 27.49 -4.97 -18.40
C ILE A 382 28.19 -3.60 -18.43
N GLU A 383 27.40 -2.51 -18.46
CA GLU A 383 27.89 -1.13 -18.52
C GLU A 383 27.22 -0.25 -17.47
N GLY A 384 27.77 0.96 -17.25
CA GLY A 384 27.16 1.97 -16.37
C GLY A 384 27.05 1.55 -14.91
N THR A 385 25.89 1.78 -14.32
CA THR A 385 25.61 1.55 -12.89
C THR A 385 25.73 0.07 -12.49
N GLU A 386 25.40 -0.86 -13.37
CA GLU A 386 25.53 -2.30 -13.12
C GLU A 386 26.98 -2.71 -12.97
N LYS A 387 27.87 -2.18 -13.81
CA LYS A 387 29.31 -2.43 -13.73
C LYS A 387 29.91 -1.85 -12.45
N GLU A 388 29.52 -0.63 -12.08
CA GLU A 388 29.99 0.00 -10.85
C GLU A 388 29.56 -0.80 -9.62
N TRP A 389 28.30 -1.24 -9.58
CA TRP A 389 27.78 -2.09 -8.52
C TRP A 389 28.55 -3.41 -8.44
N THR A 390 28.74 -4.11 -9.55
CA THR A 390 29.46 -5.39 -9.61
C THR A 390 30.88 -5.25 -9.10
N ASN A 391 31.61 -4.23 -9.51
CA ASN A 391 32.96 -3.95 -9.04
C ASN A 391 33.03 -3.67 -7.54
N LYS A 392 32.05 -2.92 -7.01
CA LYS A 392 31.92 -2.64 -5.57
C LYS A 392 31.67 -3.94 -4.79
N GLU A 393 30.81 -4.82 -5.30
CA GLU A 393 30.51 -6.11 -4.67
C GLU A 393 31.70 -7.06 -4.69
N ILE A 394 32.44 -7.14 -5.80
CA ILE A 394 33.68 -7.94 -5.88
C ILE A 394 34.70 -7.40 -4.88
N GLY A 395 34.86 -6.09 -4.78
CA GLY A 395 35.75 -5.46 -3.81
C GLY A 395 35.38 -5.79 -2.37
N TRP A 396 34.09 -5.70 -2.04
CA TRP A 396 33.56 -6.08 -0.72
C TRP A 396 33.82 -7.56 -0.42
N ALA A 397 33.53 -8.46 -1.34
CA ALA A 397 33.66 -9.90 -1.15
C ALA A 397 35.13 -10.29 -0.93
N ASN A 398 36.07 -9.72 -1.69
CA ASN A 398 37.51 -9.96 -1.51
C ASN A 398 38.00 -9.45 -0.14
N GLN A 399 37.58 -8.26 0.31
CA GLN A 399 37.93 -7.74 1.63
C GLN A 399 37.42 -8.65 2.76
N MET A 400 36.21 -9.18 2.62
CA MET A 400 35.63 -10.12 3.59
C MET A 400 36.42 -11.44 3.62
N LEU A 401 36.78 -11.97 2.45
CA LEU A 401 37.58 -13.21 2.35
C LEU A 401 38.96 -13.03 3.02
N ASP A 402 39.63 -11.90 2.77
CA ASP A 402 40.90 -11.56 3.40
C ASP A 402 40.80 -11.46 4.93
N ARG A 403 39.71 -10.88 5.45
CA ARG A 403 39.46 -10.81 6.91
C ARG A 403 39.30 -12.19 7.53
N ILE A 404 38.54 -13.09 6.88
CA ILE A 404 38.32 -14.45 7.35
C ILE A 404 39.64 -15.24 7.34
N SER A 405 40.49 -15.03 6.31
CA SER A 405 41.77 -15.75 6.16
C SER A 405 42.85 -15.35 7.19
N ARG A 406 42.67 -14.23 7.90
CA ARG A 406 43.58 -13.71 8.93
C ARG A 406 43.22 -14.14 10.35
N ILE A 407 42.07 -14.75 10.54
CA ILE A 407 41.56 -15.26 11.82
C ILE A 407 41.86 -16.76 11.91
#